data_052f39c0313f90fa5cefe884b196cbc3
#
_entry.id   052f39c0313f90fa5cefe884b196cbc3
#
_cell.length_a   1.000
_cell.length_b   1.000
_cell.length_c   1.000
_cell.angle_alpha   90.00
_cell.angle_beta   90.00
_cell.angle_gamma   90.00
#
_symmetry.space_group_name_H-M   'P 1'
#
loop_
_entity.id
_entity.type
_entity.pdbx_description
1 polymer ?
#
loop_
_entity_poly.entity_id
_entity_poly.type
_entity_poly.pdbx_seq_one_letter_code
_entity_poly.pdbx_strand_id
1 'polypeptide(L)'
;MIKLKKKKLSPFKKNTGLLIRIDDIAAHMKWDLIEKCEILFDELNIKPLLGVIPNNKDEEFLKYEKKDDFWHKVRVWQSKGWEISMHGFDHVYNSDTMKKDFFGYGGKSEFYGHSLDHQKKRIEEGLKIFKKEKVNVRSFFAPNHTYDLNTFKALKANGIDYVIDGYGLKPYSEFEINFIPQLFYKEKMLPFGIQSTQVHLN
;
A
#
# COMPACT_ATOMS: atom_id res chain seq x y z
N MET A 1 -39.69 1.89 34.55
CA MET A 1 -39.13 1.48 33.24
C MET A 1 -38.47 2.70 32.60
N ILE A 2 -37.13 2.81 32.70
CA ILE A 2 -36.38 3.94 32.17
C ILE A 2 -36.19 3.68 30.66
N LYS A 3 -36.84 4.45 29.80
CA LYS A 3 -36.61 4.43 28.36
C LYS A 3 -35.21 4.99 28.08
N LEU A 4 -34.25 4.13 27.85
CA LEU A 4 -32.95 4.52 27.31
C LEU A 4 -33.17 5.15 25.92
N LYS A 5 -33.06 6.48 25.84
CA LYS A 5 -33.00 7.19 24.57
C LYS A 5 -31.79 6.67 23.80
N LYS A 6 -32.03 5.97 22.67
CA LYS A 6 -30.98 5.63 21.72
C LYS A 6 -30.28 6.91 21.30
N LYS A 7 -29.10 7.20 21.87
CA LYS A 7 -28.23 8.27 21.35
C LYS A 7 -27.99 7.99 19.86
N LYS A 8 -28.44 8.90 18.99
CA LYS A 8 -28.04 8.86 17.57
C LYS A 8 -26.52 8.86 17.53
N LEU A 9 -25.91 7.76 17.13
CA LEU A 9 -24.48 7.68 16.91
C LEU A 9 -24.09 8.78 15.91
N SER A 10 -23.06 9.57 16.25
CA SER A 10 -22.48 10.59 15.38
C SER A 10 -22.30 9.99 13.97
N PRO A 11 -22.59 10.72 12.88
CA PRO A 11 -22.34 10.27 11.51
C PRO A 11 -20.87 9.84 11.30
N PHE A 12 -19.95 10.33 12.10
CA PHE A 12 -18.54 9.91 12.08
C PHE A 12 -18.30 8.48 12.61
N LYS A 13 -19.13 7.97 13.53
CA LYS A 13 -19.00 6.59 14.05
C LYS A 13 -19.47 5.51 13.06
N LYS A 14 -20.28 5.85 12.06
CA LYS A 14 -20.77 4.86 11.09
C LYS A 14 -19.73 4.43 10.06
N ASN A 15 -18.66 5.20 9.89
CA ASN A 15 -17.64 4.99 8.86
C ASN A 15 -16.22 5.04 9.46
N THR A 16 -16.02 4.38 10.59
CA THR A 16 -14.68 4.24 11.20
C THR A 16 -14.11 2.91 10.78
N GLY A 17 -12.89 2.93 10.27
CA GLY A 17 -12.15 1.74 9.90
C GLY A 17 -10.65 1.96 9.92
N LEU A 18 -9.91 0.90 10.24
CA LEU A 18 -8.47 0.83 10.13
C LEU A 18 -8.11 -0.23 9.09
N LEU A 19 -7.41 0.19 8.05
CA LEU A 19 -6.76 -0.70 7.11
C LEU A 19 -5.33 -0.97 7.61
N ILE A 20 -5.06 -2.19 8.00
CA ILE A 20 -3.69 -2.60 8.36
C ILE A 20 -2.93 -2.82 7.06
N ARG A 21 -1.88 -2.05 6.83
CA ARG A 21 -1.01 -2.14 5.67
C ARG A 21 0.36 -2.65 6.10
N ILE A 22 0.83 -3.70 5.45
CA ILE A 22 2.19 -4.22 5.60
C ILE A 22 2.94 -3.90 4.33
N ASP A 23 4.00 -3.13 4.46
CA ASP A 23 4.83 -2.68 3.36
C ASP A 23 5.97 -3.69 3.08
N ASP A 24 6.67 -3.51 1.97
CA ASP A 24 7.92 -4.19 1.64
C ASP A 24 7.81 -5.72 1.49
N ILE A 25 6.69 -6.20 0.99
CA ILE A 25 6.49 -7.62 0.74
C ILE A 25 7.20 -8.02 -0.56
N ALA A 26 8.25 -8.82 -0.43
CA ALA A 26 9.09 -9.27 -1.54
C ALA A 26 9.54 -10.72 -1.35
N ALA A 27 10.09 -11.33 -2.40
CA ALA A 27 10.66 -12.68 -2.29
C ALA A 27 11.83 -12.73 -1.30
N HIS A 28 12.59 -11.64 -1.20
CA HIS A 28 13.64 -11.42 -0.23
C HIS A 28 13.13 -10.51 0.90
N MET A 29 12.81 -11.07 2.04
CA MET A 29 12.37 -10.34 3.24
C MET A 29 12.52 -11.21 4.49
N LYS A 30 12.23 -10.68 5.68
CA LYS A 30 12.19 -11.45 6.94
C LYS A 30 10.93 -12.31 7.01
N TRP A 31 10.97 -13.47 6.41
CA TRP A 31 9.83 -14.38 6.26
C TRP A 31 9.25 -14.85 7.61
N ASP A 32 10.07 -15.03 8.61
CA ASP A 32 9.64 -15.44 9.95
C ASP A 32 8.68 -14.43 10.60
N LEU A 33 8.82 -13.15 10.28
CA LEU A 33 7.96 -12.10 10.83
C LEU A 33 6.60 -12.06 10.14
N ILE A 34 6.55 -12.13 8.81
CA ILE A 34 5.25 -12.17 8.11
C ILE A 34 4.48 -13.45 8.42
N GLU A 35 5.15 -14.59 8.60
CA GLU A 35 4.53 -15.85 8.98
C GLU A 35 3.88 -15.77 10.38
N LYS A 36 4.53 -15.12 11.34
CA LYS A 36 3.94 -14.82 12.66
C LYS A 36 2.73 -13.89 12.55
N CYS A 37 2.82 -12.85 11.70
CA CYS A 37 1.70 -11.96 11.44
C CYS A 37 0.53 -12.70 10.78
N GLU A 38 0.80 -13.62 9.83
CA GLU A 38 -0.23 -14.43 9.17
C GLU A 38 -1.03 -15.25 10.19
N ILE A 39 -0.35 -15.92 11.12
CA ILE A 39 -1.02 -16.70 12.19
C ILE A 39 -1.94 -15.78 13.00
N LEU A 40 -1.43 -14.64 13.46
CA LEU A 40 -2.20 -13.69 14.27
C LEU A 40 -3.41 -13.14 13.50
N PHE A 41 -3.24 -12.79 12.23
CA PHE A 41 -4.33 -12.27 11.40
C PHE A 41 -5.40 -13.32 11.10
N ASP A 42 -5.00 -14.57 10.89
CA ASP A 42 -5.94 -15.67 10.71
C ASP A 42 -6.74 -15.92 12.00
N GLU A 43 -6.09 -15.94 13.17
CA GLU A 43 -6.76 -16.10 14.48
C GLU A 43 -7.75 -14.97 14.77
N LEU A 44 -7.41 -13.73 14.43
CA LEU A 44 -8.23 -12.55 14.65
C LEU A 44 -9.20 -12.25 13.51
N ASN A 45 -9.22 -13.06 12.44
CA ASN A 45 -9.97 -12.82 11.21
C ASN A 45 -9.70 -11.41 10.60
N ILE A 46 -8.46 -10.95 10.68
CA ILE A 46 -8.00 -9.69 10.09
C ILE A 46 -7.53 -9.97 8.66
N LYS A 47 -7.92 -9.09 7.74
CA LYS A 47 -7.52 -9.14 6.33
C LYS A 47 -6.72 -7.89 5.98
N PRO A 48 -5.40 -7.94 6.09
CA PRO A 48 -4.55 -6.78 5.82
C PRO A 48 -4.45 -6.47 4.34
N LEU A 49 -3.84 -5.34 4.03
CA LEU A 49 -3.31 -5.00 2.71
C LEU A 49 -1.81 -5.22 2.71
N LEU A 50 -1.32 -5.91 1.69
CA LEU A 50 0.10 -6.16 1.47
C LEU A 50 0.63 -5.30 0.32
N GLY A 51 1.67 -4.53 0.59
CA GLY A 51 2.45 -3.80 -0.42
C GLY A 51 3.50 -4.71 -1.04
N VAL A 52 3.19 -5.28 -2.19
CA VAL A 52 4.06 -6.23 -2.88
C VAL A 52 4.93 -5.51 -3.89
N ILE A 53 6.25 -5.73 -3.80
CA ILE A 53 7.24 -5.25 -4.75
C ILE A 53 7.40 -6.29 -5.86
N PRO A 54 6.95 -6.03 -7.11
CA PRO A 54 6.90 -7.07 -8.13
C PRO A 54 8.27 -7.47 -8.68
N ASN A 55 9.26 -6.60 -8.67
CA ASN A 55 10.59 -6.82 -9.25
C ASN A 55 11.71 -6.32 -8.32
N ASN A 56 11.64 -6.69 -7.06
CA ASN A 56 12.57 -6.17 -6.04
C ASN A 56 14.04 -6.20 -6.46
N LYS A 57 14.69 -5.04 -6.40
CA LYS A 57 16.12 -4.83 -6.62
C LYS A 57 16.79 -4.03 -5.51
N ASP A 58 16.07 -3.80 -4.41
CA ASP A 58 16.63 -3.12 -3.25
C ASP A 58 17.71 -3.99 -2.61
N GLU A 59 18.94 -3.47 -2.57
CA GLU A 59 20.11 -4.18 -2.05
C GLU A 59 19.94 -4.55 -0.57
N GLU A 60 19.18 -3.76 0.21
CA GLU A 60 18.92 -4.08 1.60
C GLU A 60 18.04 -5.33 1.75
N PHE A 61 17.07 -5.49 0.86
CA PHE A 61 16.20 -6.68 0.87
C PHE A 61 16.88 -7.90 0.27
N LEU A 62 17.70 -7.72 -0.77
CA LEU A 62 18.43 -8.83 -1.40
C LEU A 62 19.41 -9.55 -0.47
N LYS A 63 19.70 -9.00 0.71
CA LYS A 63 20.50 -9.67 1.76
C LYS A 63 19.75 -10.80 2.45
N TYR A 64 18.41 -10.80 2.41
CA TYR A 64 17.60 -11.86 2.99
C TYR A 64 17.50 -13.05 2.05
N GLU A 65 17.27 -14.23 2.62
CA GLU A 65 17.06 -15.44 1.85
C GLU A 65 15.83 -15.30 0.93
N LYS A 66 16.00 -15.74 -0.31
CA LYS A 66 14.91 -15.73 -1.29
C LYS A 66 13.96 -16.90 -1.03
N LYS A 67 12.66 -16.62 -1.00
CA LYS A 67 11.64 -17.66 -0.97
C LYS A 67 11.13 -17.96 -2.38
N ASP A 68 11.43 -19.15 -2.89
CA ASP A 68 11.12 -19.51 -4.27
C ASP A 68 9.63 -19.67 -4.53
N ASP A 69 8.83 -20.00 -3.53
CA ASP A 69 7.37 -20.10 -3.60
C ASP A 69 6.64 -18.77 -3.30
N PHE A 70 7.35 -17.64 -3.32
CA PHE A 70 6.82 -16.32 -3.00
C PHE A 70 5.47 -16.03 -3.67
N TRP A 71 5.37 -16.18 -4.97
CA TRP A 71 4.14 -15.89 -5.70
C TRP A 71 3.01 -16.86 -5.37
N HIS A 72 3.33 -18.10 -5.00
CA HIS A 72 2.33 -19.01 -4.45
C HIS A 72 1.76 -18.47 -3.14
N LYS A 73 2.60 -18.01 -2.23
CA LYS A 73 2.18 -17.39 -0.97
C LYS A 73 1.30 -16.15 -1.20
N VAL A 74 1.69 -15.27 -2.13
CA VAL A 74 0.88 -14.07 -2.47
C VAL A 74 -0.52 -14.47 -2.95
N ARG A 75 -0.65 -15.52 -3.79
CA ARG A 75 -1.95 -16.04 -4.20
C ARG A 75 -2.75 -16.62 -3.05
N VAL A 76 -2.10 -17.33 -2.12
CA VAL A 76 -2.76 -17.86 -0.92
C VAL A 76 -3.31 -16.70 -0.07
N TRP A 77 -2.54 -15.67 0.20
CA TRP A 77 -3.02 -14.50 0.94
C TRP A 77 -4.19 -13.82 0.22
N GLN A 78 -4.10 -13.63 -1.09
CA GLN A 78 -5.21 -13.05 -1.86
C GLN A 78 -6.47 -13.95 -1.79
N SER A 79 -6.33 -15.27 -1.83
CA SER A 79 -7.47 -16.21 -1.70
C SER A 79 -8.13 -16.17 -0.33
N LYS A 80 -7.39 -15.81 0.74
CA LYS A 80 -7.92 -15.54 2.08
C LYS A 80 -8.67 -14.19 2.14
N GLY A 81 -8.66 -13.40 1.07
CA GLY A 81 -9.29 -12.08 0.99
C GLY A 81 -8.39 -10.93 1.46
N TRP A 82 -7.08 -11.15 1.57
CA TRP A 82 -6.12 -10.08 1.79
C TRP A 82 -6.00 -9.23 0.52
N GLU A 83 -5.94 -7.92 0.67
CA GLU A 83 -5.73 -7.02 -0.47
C GLU A 83 -4.26 -7.01 -0.88
N ILE A 84 -4.00 -7.15 -2.18
CA ILE A 84 -2.64 -7.01 -2.72
C ILE A 84 -2.55 -5.68 -3.46
N SER A 85 -1.61 -4.86 -3.04
CA SER A 85 -1.29 -3.55 -3.63
C SER A 85 0.10 -3.57 -4.25
N MET A 86 0.29 -2.89 -5.36
CA MET A 86 1.61 -2.70 -5.93
C MET A 86 2.38 -1.66 -5.12
N HIS A 87 3.55 -2.03 -4.58
CA HIS A 87 4.44 -1.15 -3.83
C HIS A 87 5.68 -0.81 -4.66
N GLY A 88 5.57 0.27 -5.44
CA GLY A 88 6.59 0.58 -6.43
C GLY A 88 6.72 -0.49 -7.52
N PHE A 89 7.86 -0.50 -8.20
CA PHE A 89 8.20 -1.53 -9.19
C PHE A 89 9.40 -2.37 -8.74
N ASP A 90 10.55 -1.74 -8.48
CA ASP A 90 11.77 -2.45 -8.07
C ASP A 90 12.36 -1.96 -6.75
N HIS A 91 11.73 -0.97 -6.12
CA HIS A 91 12.12 -0.37 -4.84
C HIS A 91 13.49 0.31 -4.87
N VAL A 92 13.92 0.78 -6.07
CA VAL A 92 15.19 1.48 -6.24
C VAL A 92 14.94 2.98 -6.35
N TYR A 93 15.57 3.73 -5.45
CA TYR A 93 15.46 5.18 -5.38
C TYR A 93 16.53 5.85 -6.23
N ASN A 94 16.13 6.50 -7.30
CA ASN A 94 17.04 7.12 -8.29
C ASN A 94 16.81 8.62 -8.50
N SER A 95 15.94 9.23 -7.72
CA SER A 95 15.71 10.67 -7.70
C SER A 95 15.60 11.19 -6.26
N ASP A 96 15.73 12.51 -6.08
CA ASP A 96 15.52 13.19 -4.81
C ASP A 96 14.41 14.22 -4.98
N THR A 97 13.44 14.23 -4.06
CA THR A 97 12.27 15.10 -4.16
C THR A 97 12.54 16.53 -3.71
N MET A 98 13.60 16.77 -2.93
CA MET A 98 13.87 18.07 -2.30
C MET A 98 12.64 18.63 -1.57
N LYS A 99 11.80 17.74 -1.01
CA LYS A 99 10.49 18.06 -0.38
C LYS A 99 9.48 18.71 -1.33
N LYS A 100 9.61 18.49 -2.62
CA LYS A 100 8.68 18.99 -3.65
C LYS A 100 7.74 17.92 -4.19
N ASP A 101 7.78 16.71 -3.59
CA ASP A 101 6.82 15.67 -3.89
C ASP A 101 5.40 16.12 -3.48
N PHE A 102 4.41 15.46 -4.05
CA PHE A 102 3.00 15.86 -3.94
C PHE A 102 2.52 15.99 -2.49
N PHE A 103 2.96 15.10 -1.61
CA PHE A 103 2.57 15.13 -0.20
C PHE A 103 3.57 15.86 0.70
N GLY A 104 4.73 16.26 0.19
CA GLY A 104 5.78 16.98 0.94
C GLY A 104 6.52 16.09 1.95
N TYR A 105 6.55 14.77 1.76
CA TYR A 105 7.32 13.85 2.61
C TYR A 105 8.83 14.10 2.48
N GLY A 106 9.30 14.28 1.26
CA GLY A 106 10.71 14.49 0.98
C GLY A 106 11.52 13.20 0.86
N GLY A 107 12.83 13.36 0.67
CA GLY A 107 13.76 12.25 0.53
C GLY A 107 13.83 11.68 -0.89
N LYS A 108 14.37 10.48 -0.98
CA LYS A 108 14.57 9.80 -2.27
C LYS A 108 13.30 9.15 -2.78
N SER A 109 13.20 8.99 -4.10
CA SER A 109 12.02 8.49 -4.77
C SER A 109 12.34 7.52 -5.90
N GLU A 110 11.44 6.58 -6.09
CA GLU A 110 11.41 5.70 -7.26
C GLU A 110 10.65 6.34 -8.43
N PHE A 111 9.67 7.22 -8.16
CA PHE A 111 8.75 7.76 -9.18
C PHE A 111 8.91 9.26 -9.42
N TYR A 112 8.98 10.06 -8.36
CA TYR A 112 9.04 11.52 -8.45
C TYR A 112 10.14 12.02 -9.40
N GLY A 113 9.79 12.99 -10.25
CA GLY A 113 10.74 13.65 -11.15
C GLY A 113 11.02 12.92 -12.46
N HIS A 114 10.48 11.71 -12.64
CA HIS A 114 10.57 10.99 -13.91
C HIS A 114 9.49 11.42 -14.90
N SER A 115 9.77 11.24 -16.20
CA SER A 115 8.79 11.52 -17.24
C SER A 115 7.55 10.63 -17.09
N LEU A 116 6.41 11.10 -17.60
CA LEU A 116 5.17 10.32 -17.60
C LEU A 116 5.35 8.95 -18.26
N ASP A 117 6.03 8.89 -19.39
CA ASP A 117 6.23 7.62 -20.12
C ASP A 117 7.12 6.64 -19.34
N HIS A 118 8.13 7.15 -18.65
CA HIS A 118 8.96 6.33 -17.77
C HIS A 118 8.12 5.72 -16.64
N GLN A 119 7.35 6.54 -15.94
CA GLN A 119 6.50 6.07 -14.84
C GLN A 119 5.40 5.11 -15.33
N LYS A 120 4.75 5.40 -16.47
CA LYS A 120 3.79 4.49 -17.10
C LYS A 120 4.39 3.12 -17.37
N LYS A 121 5.59 3.08 -17.98
CA LYS A 121 6.28 1.84 -18.30
C LYS A 121 6.59 1.01 -17.06
N ARG A 122 7.08 1.64 -15.99
CA ARG A 122 7.38 0.93 -14.72
C ARG A 122 6.14 0.30 -14.11
N ILE A 123 5.04 1.04 -14.07
CA ILE A 123 3.76 0.53 -13.56
C ILE A 123 3.25 -0.62 -14.43
N GLU A 124 3.28 -0.45 -15.76
CA GLU A 124 2.88 -1.48 -16.71
C GLU A 124 3.69 -2.78 -16.55
N GLU A 125 5.02 -2.66 -16.42
CA GLU A 125 5.90 -3.82 -16.22
C GLU A 125 5.59 -4.54 -14.92
N GLY A 126 5.36 -3.80 -13.83
CA GLY A 126 4.93 -4.39 -12.56
C GLY A 126 3.59 -5.12 -12.68
N LEU A 127 2.61 -4.51 -13.32
CA LEU A 127 1.30 -5.14 -13.55
C LEU A 127 1.38 -6.37 -14.46
N LYS A 128 2.30 -6.40 -15.44
CA LYS A 128 2.57 -7.60 -16.26
C LYS A 128 3.08 -8.76 -15.40
N ILE A 129 3.93 -8.48 -14.40
CA ILE A 129 4.40 -9.50 -13.45
C ILE A 129 3.21 -10.04 -12.65
N PHE A 130 2.41 -9.17 -12.01
CA PHE A 130 1.24 -9.60 -11.26
C PHE A 130 0.28 -10.43 -12.11
N LYS A 131 0.01 -10.01 -13.34
CA LYS A 131 -0.84 -10.76 -14.29
C LYS A 131 -0.27 -12.13 -14.62
N LYS A 132 1.03 -12.23 -14.91
CA LYS A 132 1.73 -13.51 -15.14
C LYS A 132 1.59 -14.44 -13.94
N GLU A 133 1.72 -13.88 -12.75
CA GLU A 133 1.63 -14.61 -11.48
C GLU A 133 0.18 -14.84 -11.00
N LYS A 134 -0.82 -14.44 -11.81
CA LYS A 134 -2.27 -14.60 -11.52
C LYS A 134 -2.68 -13.93 -10.21
N VAL A 135 -2.12 -12.77 -9.92
CA VAL A 135 -2.45 -11.91 -8.77
C VAL A 135 -3.19 -10.67 -9.28
N ASN A 136 -4.33 -10.37 -8.68
CA ASN A 136 -5.12 -9.18 -9.01
C ASN A 136 -4.63 -7.99 -8.18
N VAL A 137 -4.38 -6.87 -8.84
CA VAL A 137 -3.95 -5.62 -8.21
C VAL A 137 -4.79 -4.47 -8.77
N ARG A 138 -5.31 -3.62 -7.88
CA ARG A 138 -6.10 -2.42 -8.22
C ARG A 138 -5.65 -1.18 -7.47
N SER A 139 -4.70 -1.33 -6.57
CA SER A 139 -4.20 -0.28 -5.70
C SER A 139 -2.68 -0.18 -5.76
N PHE A 140 -2.19 1.01 -5.41
CA PHE A 140 -0.77 1.35 -5.44
C PHE A 140 -0.42 2.22 -4.24
N PHE A 141 0.79 2.12 -3.77
CA PHE A 141 1.44 3.17 -3.00
C PHE A 141 2.94 3.18 -3.28
N ALA A 142 3.49 4.40 -3.40
CA ALA A 142 4.90 4.56 -3.74
C ALA A 142 5.80 4.26 -2.55
N PRO A 143 6.96 3.61 -2.76
CA PRO A 143 8.03 3.60 -1.77
C PRO A 143 8.36 5.02 -1.31
N ASN A 144 8.65 5.18 -0.01
CA ASN A 144 8.90 6.47 0.62
C ASN A 144 7.79 7.53 0.41
N HIS A 145 6.54 7.13 0.08
CA HIS A 145 5.38 8.01 -0.06
C HIS A 145 5.55 9.20 -1.03
N THR A 146 6.42 9.06 -2.01
CA THR A 146 6.83 10.16 -2.88
C THR A 146 6.21 10.06 -4.27
N TYR A 147 5.42 11.07 -4.62
CA TYR A 147 4.63 11.16 -5.86
C TYR A 147 4.81 12.50 -6.54
N ASP A 148 4.53 12.54 -7.84
CA ASP A 148 4.23 13.76 -8.58
C ASP A 148 2.95 13.59 -9.42
N LEU A 149 2.56 14.62 -10.16
CA LEU A 149 1.35 14.55 -10.99
C LEU A 149 1.47 13.51 -12.12
N ASN A 150 2.69 13.23 -12.59
CA ASN A 150 2.91 12.18 -13.58
C ASN A 150 2.63 10.80 -12.99
N THR A 151 2.92 10.59 -11.69
CA THR A 151 2.62 9.32 -11.01
C THR A 151 1.12 9.02 -11.07
N PHE A 152 0.27 9.99 -10.72
CA PHE A 152 -1.19 9.77 -10.75
C PHE A 152 -1.72 9.54 -12.18
N LYS A 153 -1.22 10.31 -13.16
CA LYS A 153 -1.55 10.09 -14.57
C LYS A 153 -1.10 8.70 -15.07
N ALA A 154 0.07 8.26 -14.65
CA ALA A 154 0.62 6.96 -15.02
C ALA A 154 -0.20 5.81 -14.40
N LEU A 155 -0.59 5.93 -13.13
CA LEU A 155 -1.47 4.97 -12.45
C LEU A 155 -2.81 4.86 -13.18
N LYS A 156 -3.46 5.99 -13.45
CA LYS A 156 -4.75 6.03 -14.16
C LYS A 156 -4.66 5.40 -15.54
N ALA A 157 -3.63 5.73 -16.30
CA ALA A 157 -3.41 5.17 -17.65
C ALA A 157 -3.20 3.63 -17.65
N ASN A 158 -2.79 3.07 -16.50
CA ASN A 158 -2.60 1.63 -16.30
C ASN A 158 -3.77 0.96 -15.55
N GLY A 159 -4.88 1.65 -15.33
CA GLY A 159 -6.08 1.09 -14.70
C GLY A 159 -5.99 0.92 -13.18
N ILE A 160 -5.06 1.61 -12.53
CA ILE A 160 -4.98 1.68 -11.06
C ILE A 160 -5.84 2.85 -10.59
N ASP A 161 -6.88 2.56 -9.82
CA ASP A 161 -7.84 3.55 -9.36
C ASP A 161 -7.68 3.96 -7.88
N TYR A 162 -6.82 3.26 -7.13
CA TYR A 162 -6.66 3.50 -5.69
C TYR A 162 -5.20 3.75 -5.32
N VAL A 163 -4.98 4.79 -4.53
CA VAL A 163 -3.71 5.06 -3.84
C VAL A 163 -3.93 4.94 -2.33
N ILE A 164 -3.13 4.08 -1.68
CA ILE A 164 -3.23 3.83 -0.24
C ILE A 164 -2.23 4.74 0.46
N ASP A 165 -2.50 6.03 0.41
CA ASP A 165 -1.61 7.07 0.91
C ASP A 165 -2.31 8.43 0.98
N GLY A 166 -1.57 9.44 1.45
CA GLY A 166 -2.05 10.82 1.52
C GLY A 166 -2.67 11.18 2.87
N TYR A 167 -3.10 12.41 2.98
CA TYR A 167 -3.63 12.99 4.23
C TYR A 167 -5.15 13.15 4.14
N GLY A 168 -5.85 12.71 5.16
CA GLY A 168 -7.29 12.88 5.26
C GLY A 168 -7.91 12.05 6.36
N LEU A 169 -9.09 12.44 6.83
CA LEU A 169 -9.86 11.68 7.82
C LEU A 169 -10.78 10.63 7.17
N LYS A 170 -10.95 10.72 5.86
CA LYS A 170 -11.80 9.82 5.06
C LYS A 170 -11.18 9.68 3.68
N PRO A 171 -11.50 8.59 2.96
CA PRO A 171 -11.17 8.48 1.55
C PRO A 171 -11.70 9.70 0.76
N TYR A 172 -10.92 10.13 -0.21
CA TYR A 172 -11.24 11.23 -1.11
C TYR A 172 -10.79 10.90 -2.53
N SER A 173 -11.29 11.65 -3.51
CA SER A 173 -10.92 11.47 -4.91
C SER A 173 -10.31 12.75 -5.45
N GLU A 174 -9.17 12.62 -6.10
CA GLU A 174 -8.46 13.70 -6.80
C GLU A 174 -7.67 13.10 -7.98
N PHE A 175 -7.49 13.85 -9.07
CA PHE A 175 -6.83 13.36 -10.30
C PHE A 175 -7.38 12.04 -10.84
N GLU A 176 -8.68 11.80 -10.70
CA GLU A 176 -9.37 10.55 -11.06
C GLU A 176 -8.84 9.31 -10.28
N ILE A 177 -8.18 9.52 -9.16
CA ILE A 177 -7.68 8.49 -8.23
C ILE A 177 -8.43 8.60 -6.91
N ASN A 178 -8.73 7.47 -6.29
CA ASN A 178 -9.30 7.38 -4.95
C ASN A 178 -8.17 7.16 -3.94
N PHE A 179 -8.06 8.06 -2.99
CA PHE A 179 -7.06 8.01 -1.93
C PHE A 179 -7.65 7.41 -0.66
N ILE A 180 -6.95 6.44 -0.08
CA ILE A 180 -7.22 5.95 1.28
C ILE A 180 -6.10 6.49 2.16
N PRO A 181 -6.40 7.47 3.04
CA PRO A 181 -5.39 8.26 3.71
C PRO A 181 -4.62 7.45 4.75
N GLN A 182 -3.36 7.84 4.94
CA GLN A 182 -2.51 7.41 6.04
C GLN A 182 -2.15 8.64 6.89
N LEU A 183 -2.66 8.71 8.11
CA LEU A 183 -2.43 9.87 8.99
C LEU A 183 -1.25 9.69 9.93
N PHE A 184 -0.90 8.46 10.27
CA PHE A 184 0.11 8.18 11.28
C PHE A 184 1.05 7.08 10.82
N TYR A 185 2.34 7.25 11.13
CA TYR A 185 3.39 6.25 10.94
C TYR A 185 3.50 5.25 12.10
N LYS A 186 2.69 5.41 13.13
CA LYS A 186 2.71 4.61 14.36
C LYS A 186 1.34 4.04 14.61
N GLU A 187 1.23 3.11 15.57
CA GLU A 187 0.02 2.44 15.99
C GLU A 187 -0.95 3.42 16.67
N LYS A 188 -1.36 4.45 15.93
CA LYS A 188 -2.34 5.43 16.35
C LYS A 188 -3.53 5.40 15.41
N MET A 189 -4.70 5.40 15.97
CA MET A 189 -5.96 5.47 15.25
C MET A 189 -6.85 6.51 15.89
N LEU A 190 -7.48 7.35 15.08
CA LEU A 190 -8.55 8.21 15.56
C LEU A 190 -9.82 7.39 15.75
N PRO A 191 -10.70 7.76 16.70
CA PRO A 191 -11.95 7.04 16.93
C PRO A 191 -13.02 7.32 15.86
N PHE A 192 -12.63 7.90 14.74
CA PHE A 192 -13.46 8.23 13.58
C PHE A 192 -12.62 8.29 12.30
N GLY A 193 -13.30 8.17 11.15
CA GLY A 193 -12.67 8.19 9.84
C GLY A 193 -12.23 6.81 9.35
N ILE A 194 -11.68 6.76 8.15
CA ILE A 194 -11.09 5.57 7.54
C ILE A 194 -9.63 5.89 7.26
N GLN A 195 -8.74 5.11 7.83
CA GLN A 195 -7.31 5.35 7.83
C GLN A 195 -6.57 4.06 7.51
N SER A 196 -5.39 4.17 6.94
CA SER A 196 -4.44 3.08 6.89
C SER A 196 -3.34 3.26 7.94
N THR A 197 -2.76 2.15 8.39
CA THR A 197 -1.52 2.15 9.17
C THR A 197 -0.43 1.47 8.35
N GLN A 198 0.81 1.78 8.65
CA GLN A 198 1.98 1.27 7.98
C GLN A 198 2.79 0.41 8.95
N VAL A 199 3.13 -0.81 8.52
CA VAL A 199 3.96 -1.74 9.27
C VAL A 199 5.08 -2.23 8.35
N HIS A 200 6.33 -2.10 8.81
CA HIS A 200 7.49 -2.66 8.15
C HIS A 200 8.00 -3.84 8.99
N LEU A 201 8.29 -4.95 8.32
CA LEU A 201 8.76 -6.19 8.96
C LEU A 201 10.24 -6.47 8.65
N ASN A 202 10.87 -5.66 7.77
CA ASN A 202 12.26 -5.83 7.34
C ASN A 202 13.23 -5.00 8.17
#